data_c2890c7442705ab4d330914a04e06480
#
_entry.id   c2890c7442705ab4d330914a04e06480
#
_cell.length_a   1.000
_cell.length_b   1.000
_cell.length_c   1.000
_cell.angle_alpha   90.00
_cell.angle_beta   90.00
_cell.angle_gamma   90.00
#
_symmetry.space_group_name_H-M   'P 1'
#
loop_
_entity.id
_entity.type
_entity.pdbx_description
1 polymer ?
#
loop_
_entity_poly.entity_id
_entity_poly.type
_entity_poly.pdbx_seq_one_letter_code
_entity_poly.pdbx_strand_id
1 'polypeptide(L)'
;MRLSLIIFIFFIFLFSACAQNSSVELINPEGKTISKRILTPEGFSRIKVNANSYGSYLRHLPLKEDGSKVKFYNGVLKPNFWVYSAVVDIDVGERNLQQCADAVMRLRGEYLYQNNRFDQIHFNFTNGFRVDYSEWMTGNRIVVEGNKSYWKKQTSASNSYSSFRKYMDIIFAYAGTLSLAKELKEVKLQDIQIGDVFIQGGSPGHAVIVVDLAADKSGNKIFLLAQSYMPAQDIHILKNPNDKNISPWYSIKFDGNLVTPEWTFKKTDLKRFRD
;
A
#
# COMPACT_ATOMS: atom_id res chain seq x y z
N MET A 1 48.19 -11.43 -76.18
CA MET A 1 48.29 -11.47 -74.74
C MET A 1 47.17 -10.57 -74.14
N ARG A 2 46.10 -11.14 -73.66
CA ARG A 2 44.99 -10.39 -73.01
C ARG A 2 45.10 -10.63 -71.53
N LEU A 3 45.34 -9.57 -70.77
CA LEU A 3 45.42 -9.61 -69.28
C LEU A 3 44.02 -9.42 -68.75
N SER A 4 43.45 -10.45 -68.09
CA SER A 4 42.14 -10.37 -67.39
C SER A 4 42.37 -9.88 -65.98
N LEU A 5 41.79 -8.72 -65.63
CA LEU A 5 41.84 -8.14 -64.33
C LEU A 5 40.65 -8.72 -63.50
N ILE A 6 40.94 -9.49 -62.50
CA ILE A 6 39.91 -10.02 -61.52
C ILE A 6 39.80 -9.01 -60.43
N ILE A 7 38.64 -8.35 -60.34
CA ILE A 7 38.27 -7.46 -59.21
C ILE A 7 37.63 -8.29 -58.15
N PHE A 8 38.26 -8.40 -56.94
CA PHE A 8 37.72 -9.01 -55.74
C PHE A 8 36.92 -7.96 -55.01
N ILE A 9 35.59 -8.08 -54.99
CA ILE A 9 34.70 -7.23 -54.23
C ILE A 9 34.60 -7.82 -52.83
N PHE A 10 35.17 -7.15 -51.81
CA PHE A 10 35.06 -7.50 -50.40
C PHE A 10 33.72 -6.95 -49.85
N PHE A 11 32.75 -7.81 -49.61
CA PHE A 11 31.51 -7.46 -48.93
C PHE A 11 31.76 -7.38 -47.43
N ILE A 12 31.86 -6.16 -46.90
CA ILE A 12 31.90 -5.93 -45.45
C ILE A 12 30.47 -6.04 -44.90
N PHE A 13 30.12 -7.16 -44.26
CA PHE A 13 28.90 -7.29 -43.51
C PHE A 13 29.04 -6.50 -42.19
N LEU A 14 28.46 -5.31 -42.13
CA LEU A 14 28.25 -4.57 -40.87
C LEU A 14 27.14 -5.28 -40.08
N PHE A 15 27.51 -6.09 -39.12
CA PHE A 15 26.58 -6.55 -38.08
C PHE A 15 26.21 -5.37 -37.22
N SER A 16 25.06 -4.73 -37.47
CA SER A 16 24.40 -3.83 -36.51
C SER A 16 23.91 -4.69 -35.36
N ALA A 17 24.67 -4.71 -34.26
CA ALA A 17 24.18 -5.21 -33.01
C ALA A 17 23.07 -4.27 -32.50
N CYS A 18 21.81 -4.58 -32.78
CA CYS A 18 20.69 -3.99 -32.09
C CYS A 18 20.83 -4.40 -30.63
N ALA A 19 21.28 -3.48 -29.77
CA ALA A 19 21.14 -3.61 -28.34
C ALA A 19 19.63 -3.64 -28.04
N GLN A 20 19.04 -4.83 -27.90
CA GLN A 20 17.73 -4.99 -27.32
C GLN A 20 17.81 -4.47 -25.89
N ASN A 21 17.32 -3.26 -25.66
CA ASN A 21 16.95 -2.80 -24.33
C ASN A 21 15.81 -3.72 -23.85
N SER A 22 16.16 -4.85 -23.26
CA SER A 22 15.21 -5.67 -22.54
C SER A 22 14.77 -4.83 -21.33
N SER A 23 13.59 -4.24 -21.39
CA SER A 23 12.94 -3.70 -20.19
C SER A 23 12.89 -4.83 -19.18
N VAL A 24 13.65 -4.71 -18.09
CA VAL A 24 13.63 -5.69 -17.01
C VAL A 24 12.21 -5.72 -16.48
N GLU A 25 11.55 -6.85 -16.65
CA GLU A 25 10.19 -7.02 -16.16
C GLU A 25 10.24 -7.03 -14.63
N LEU A 26 9.66 -5.99 -13.99
CA LEU A 26 9.66 -5.82 -12.54
C LEU A 26 8.61 -6.68 -11.82
N ILE A 27 7.86 -7.49 -12.56
CA ILE A 27 6.83 -8.39 -12.02
C ILE A 27 7.27 -9.84 -12.22
N ASN A 28 7.35 -10.56 -11.11
CA ASN A 28 7.50 -12.02 -11.09
C ASN A 28 6.11 -12.64 -10.83
N PRO A 29 5.43 -13.21 -11.82
CA PRO A 29 4.06 -13.73 -11.68
C PRO A 29 3.93 -14.84 -10.64
N GLU A 30 5.00 -15.61 -10.37
CA GLU A 30 5.02 -16.68 -9.38
C GLU A 30 5.17 -16.19 -7.93
N GLY A 31 5.55 -14.94 -7.72
CA GLY A 31 5.72 -14.35 -6.40
C GLY A 31 4.39 -14.26 -5.64
N LYS A 32 4.31 -14.81 -4.44
CA LYS A 32 3.08 -14.86 -3.62
C LYS A 32 2.99 -13.73 -2.57
N THR A 33 4.02 -12.88 -2.47
CA THR A 33 4.04 -11.72 -1.57
C THR A 33 4.52 -10.48 -2.33
N ILE A 34 4.32 -9.29 -1.77
CA ILE A 34 4.76 -8.04 -2.39
C ILE A 34 6.24 -8.12 -2.79
N SER A 35 7.11 -8.52 -1.85
CA SER A 35 8.56 -8.58 -2.10
C SER A 35 8.98 -9.65 -3.09
N LYS A 36 8.19 -10.71 -3.27
CA LYS A 36 8.48 -11.79 -4.23
C LYS A 36 7.89 -11.51 -5.60
N ARG A 37 6.74 -10.83 -5.67
CA ARG A 37 6.05 -10.46 -6.90
C ARG A 37 6.68 -9.25 -7.59
N ILE A 38 6.98 -8.20 -6.83
CA ILE A 38 7.46 -6.93 -7.39
C ILE A 38 8.96 -6.86 -7.15
N LEU A 39 9.74 -6.99 -8.22
CA LEU A 39 11.20 -6.93 -8.17
C LEU A 39 11.70 -5.49 -8.04
N THR A 40 12.91 -5.27 -7.54
CA THR A 40 13.54 -3.94 -7.55
C THR A 40 14.11 -3.64 -8.92
N PRO A 41 14.05 -2.39 -9.41
CA PRO A 41 14.77 -1.97 -10.60
C PRO A 41 16.27 -2.19 -10.45
N GLU A 42 16.98 -2.30 -11.56
CA GLU A 42 18.43 -2.40 -11.57
C GLU A 42 19.10 -1.26 -10.77
N GLY A 43 20.12 -1.57 -10.01
CA GLY A 43 20.82 -0.61 -9.16
C GLY A 43 20.16 -0.36 -7.81
N PHE A 44 18.93 -0.82 -7.56
CA PHE A 44 18.23 -0.67 -6.28
C PHE A 44 18.21 -1.96 -5.48
N SER A 45 18.32 -1.82 -4.17
CA SER A 45 18.19 -2.92 -3.20
C SER A 45 17.19 -2.55 -2.11
N ARG A 46 16.37 -3.52 -1.69
CA ARG A 46 15.42 -3.31 -0.58
C ARG A 46 16.12 -2.91 0.69
N ILE A 47 15.60 -1.87 1.35
CA ILE A 47 16.08 -1.45 2.66
C ILE A 47 15.83 -2.58 3.66
N LYS A 48 16.84 -2.89 4.48
CA LYS A 48 16.72 -3.90 5.55
C LYS A 48 15.67 -3.46 6.58
N VAL A 49 14.85 -4.40 7.00
CA VAL A 49 13.85 -4.24 8.06
C VAL A 49 13.99 -5.38 9.07
N ASN A 50 13.64 -5.11 10.32
CA ASN A 50 13.63 -6.15 11.36
C ASN A 50 12.51 -7.16 11.07
N ALA A 51 12.77 -8.45 11.27
CA ALA A 51 11.88 -9.55 10.88
C ALA A 51 10.44 -9.39 11.40
N ASN A 52 10.27 -8.97 12.65
CA ASN A 52 8.95 -8.82 13.29
C ASN A 52 8.41 -7.39 13.28
N SER A 53 8.97 -6.52 12.42
CA SER A 53 8.53 -5.13 12.31
C SER A 53 7.28 -5.00 11.45
N TYR A 54 6.57 -3.87 11.63
CA TYR A 54 5.46 -3.51 10.74
C TYR A 54 5.88 -3.41 9.27
N GLY A 55 7.08 -2.90 9.02
CA GLY A 55 7.63 -2.85 7.66
C GLY A 55 7.86 -4.24 7.06
N SER A 56 8.30 -5.23 7.88
CA SER A 56 8.42 -6.62 7.43
C SER A 56 7.04 -7.21 7.13
N TYR A 57 6.06 -7.00 7.98
CA TYR A 57 4.68 -7.44 7.76
C TYR A 57 4.12 -6.91 6.44
N LEU A 58 4.22 -5.61 6.18
CA LEU A 58 3.70 -4.98 4.95
C LEU A 58 4.39 -5.51 3.69
N ARG A 59 5.72 -5.63 3.70
CA ARG A 59 6.51 -6.17 2.59
C ARG A 59 6.15 -7.61 2.23
N HIS A 60 5.70 -8.39 3.21
CA HIS A 60 5.34 -9.79 3.03
C HIS A 60 3.83 -10.04 2.96
N LEU A 61 3.02 -9.00 2.79
CA LEU A 61 1.58 -9.16 2.56
C LEU A 61 1.35 -10.16 1.41
N PRO A 62 0.44 -11.14 1.61
CA PRO A 62 0.10 -12.10 0.58
C PRO A 62 -0.59 -11.41 -0.60
N LEU A 63 -0.32 -11.89 -1.79
CA LEU A 63 -0.95 -11.40 -3.03
C LEU A 63 -1.82 -12.49 -3.65
N LYS A 64 -2.94 -12.10 -4.19
CA LYS A 64 -3.73 -12.95 -5.09
C LYS A 64 -2.89 -13.34 -6.31
N GLU A 65 -3.33 -14.32 -7.06
CA GLU A 65 -2.63 -14.74 -8.27
C GLU A 65 -2.40 -13.57 -9.23
N ASP A 66 -1.35 -13.67 -10.03
CA ASP A 66 -1.02 -12.63 -11.00
C ASP A 66 -2.18 -12.42 -11.99
N GLY A 67 -2.39 -11.18 -12.41
CA GLY A 67 -3.53 -10.81 -13.24
C GLY A 67 -4.89 -10.76 -12.53
N SER A 68 -4.96 -11.08 -11.22
CA SER A 68 -6.20 -10.94 -10.44
C SER A 68 -6.76 -9.53 -10.52
N LYS A 69 -8.10 -9.43 -10.62
CA LYS A 69 -8.80 -8.15 -10.69
C LYS A 69 -9.26 -7.72 -9.30
N VAL A 70 -9.14 -6.41 -9.02
CA VAL A 70 -9.70 -5.78 -7.82
C VAL A 70 -11.21 -5.94 -7.83
N LYS A 71 -11.77 -6.42 -6.72
CA LYS A 71 -13.21 -6.53 -6.48
C LYS A 71 -13.65 -5.50 -5.44
N PHE A 72 -14.82 -4.94 -5.66
CA PHE A 72 -15.56 -4.23 -4.63
C PHE A 72 -16.09 -5.19 -3.57
N TYR A 73 -16.51 -4.68 -2.41
CA TYR A 73 -17.10 -5.43 -1.30
C TYR A 73 -18.28 -6.34 -1.72
N ASN A 74 -18.98 -5.99 -2.77
CA ASN A 74 -20.14 -6.73 -3.33
C ASN A 74 -19.74 -7.71 -4.47
N GLY A 75 -18.45 -7.94 -4.68
CA GLY A 75 -17.93 -8.86 -5.70
C GLY A 75 -17.81 -8.30 -7.12
N VAL A 76 -18.33 -7.11 -7.38
CA VAL A 76 -18.24 -6.45 -8.69
C VAL A 76 -16.79 -6.04 -8.96
N LEU A 77 -16.33 -6.24 -10.20
CA LEU A 77 -14.96 -5.90 -10.60
C LEU A 77 -14.77 -4.38 -10.72
N LYS A 78 -13.62 -3.87 -10.22
CA LYS A 78 -13.20 -2.49 -10.49
C LYS A 78 -12.92 -2.32 -11.99
N PRO A 79 -13.55 -1.35 -12.68
CA PRO A 79 -13.37 -1.16 -14.12
C PRO A 79 -11.97 -0.68 -14.48
N ASN A 80 -11.31 0.10 -13.60
CA ASN A 80 -10.02 0.72 -13.84
C ASN A 80 -8.87 -0.25 -13.52
N PHE A 81 -8.69 -1.32 -14.30
CA PHE A 81 -7.66 -2.33 -14.07
C PHE A 81 -6.23 -1.86 -14.40
N TRP A 82 -6.07 -0.70 -15.05
CA TRP A 82 -4.75 -0.13 -15.39
C TRP A 82 -4.09 0.63 -14.23
N VAL A 83 -4.79 0.88 -13.12
CA VAL A 83 -4.28 1.67 -11.99
C VAL A 83 -3.44 0.87 -11.00
N TYR A 84 -3.44 -0.47 -11.06
CA TYR A 84 -2.74 -1.33 -10.11
C TYR A 84 -1.91 -2.43 -10.81
N SER A 85 -0.93 -2.96 -10.05
CA SER A 85 -0.02 -4.02 -10.52
C SER A 85 -0.28 -5.36 -9.84
N ALA A 86 -0.84 -5.36 -8.64
CA ALA A 86 -1.11 -6.57 -7.87
C ALA A 86 -2.24 -6.32 -6.86
N VAL A 87 -2.93 -7.38 -6.44
CA VAL A 87 -4.01 -7.34 -5.46
C VAL A 87 -3.57 -8.07 -4.20
N VAL A 88 -3.71 -7.41 -3.05
CA VAL A 88 -3.40 -8.00 -1.74
C VAL A 88 -4.49 -9.01 -1.38
N ASP A 89 -4.08 -10.18 -0.88
CA ASP A 89 -4.99 -11.25 -0.49
C ASP A 89 -5.44 -11.11 0.96
N ILE A 90 -6.24 -10.07 1.21
CA ILE A 90 -6.92 -9.79 2.48
C ILE A 90 -8.39 -9.51 2.14
N ASP A 91 -9.32 -10.15 2.86
CA ASP A 91 -10.73 -9.94 2.63
C ASP A 91 -11.18 -8.50 2.91
N VAL A 92 -12.08 -8.00 2.08
CA VAL A 92 -12.69 -6.65 2.22
C VAL A 92 -13.86 -6.66 3.20
N GLY A 93 -14.46 -7.82 3.44
CA GLY A 93 -15.74 -7.95 4.11
C GLY A 93 -16.93 -7.73 3.15
N GLU A 94 -18.14 -7.86 3.68
CA GLU A 94 -19.38 -7.85 2.89
C GLU A 94 -20.10 -6.48 2.87
N ARG A 95 -19.51 -5.47 3.50
CA ARG A 95 -20.11 -4.14 3.63
C ARG A 95 -19.22 -3.07 3.00
N ASN A 96 -19.83 -1.98 2.55
CA ASN A 96 -19.10 -0.82 2.01
C ASN A 96 -18.41 -0.01 3.12
N LEU A 97 -17.46 -0.63 3.82
CA LEU A 97 -16.77 -0.04 4.97
C LEU A 97 -15.28 0.15 4.73
N GLN A 98 -14.53 -0.91 4.39
CA GLN A 98 -13.08 -0.85 4.25
C GLN A 98 -12.67 -0.02 3.02
N GLN A 99 -12.74 1.31 3.14
CA GLN A 99 -12.31 2.27 2.11
C GLN A 99 -10.82 2.65 2.29
N CYS A 100 -10.37 3.78 1.77
CA CYS A 100 -8.97 4.16 1.71
C CYS A 100 -8.27 4.23 3.08
N ALA A 101 -8.77 5.04 4.02
CA ALA A 101 -8.21 5.14 5.38
C ALA A 101 -8.40 3.86 6.19
N ASP A 102 -9.52 3.16 5.94
CA ASP A 102 -9.87 1.93 6.63
C ASP A 102 -8.90 0.80 6.28
N ALA A 103 -8.44 0.74 5.04
CA ALA A 103 -7.39 -0.18 4.62
C ALA A 103 -6.07 0.06 5.38
N VAL A 104 -5.69 1.32 5.59
CA VAL A 104 -4.50 1.69 6.39
C VAL A 104 -4.67 1.23 7.84
N MET A 105 -5.83 1.55 8.45
CA MET A 105 -6.16 1.12 9.82
C MET A 105 -6.25 -0.40 9.93
N ARG A 106 -6.82 -1.08 8.92
CA ARG A 106 -6.88 -2.54 8.87
C ARG A 106 -5.48 -3.15 8.89
N LEU A 107 -4.57 -2.73 8.03
CA LEU A 107 -3.22 -3.27 7.97
C LEU A 107 -2.45 -3.05 9.28
N ARG A 108 -2.61 -1.89 9.92
CA ARG A 108 -2.01 -1.62 11.23
C ARG A 108 -2.62 -2.51 12.32
N GLY A 109 -3.94 -2.61 12.37
CA GLY A 109 -4.65 -3.45 13.33
C GLY A 109 -4.30 -4.93 13.21
N GLU A 110 -4.26 -5.47 11.99
CA GLU A 110 -3.88 -6.87 11.73
C GLU A 110 -2.47 -7.18 12.22
N TYR A 111 -1.50 -6.30 11.89
CA TYR A 111 -0.13 -6.46 12.37
C TYR A 111 -0.05 -6.52 13.90
N LEU A 112 -0.71 -5.60 14.59
CA LEU A 112 -0.70 -5.55 16.05
C LEU A 112 -1.42 -6.75 16.66
N TYR A 113 -2.55 -7.16 16.07
CA TYR A 113 -3.33 -8.32 16.50
C TYR A 113 -2.52 -9.62 16.38
N GLN A 114 -1.89 -9.86 15.22
CA GLN A 114 -1.07 -11.06 14.96
C GLN A 114 0.14 -11.16 15.88
N ASN A 115 0.63 -10.03 16.40
CA ASN A 115 1.74 -9.98 17.36
C ASN A 115 1.26 -9.90 18.83
N ASN A 116 -0.03 -10.12 19.11
CA ASN A 116 -0.64 -10.04 20.45
C ASN A 116 -0.42 -8.68 21.16
N ARG A 117 -0.18 -7.60 20.38
CA ARG A 117 0.01 -6.23 20.88
C ARG A 117 -1.36 -5.53 21.02
N PHE A 118 -2.30 -6.17 21.70
CA PHE A 118 -3.70 -5.75 21.77
C PHE A 118 -3.89 -4.38 22.45
N ASP A 119 -3.05 -4.06 23.42
CA ASP A 119 -3.00 -2.79 24.14
C ASP A 119 -2.59 -1.60 23.25
N GLN A 120 -1.96 -1.87 22.12
CA GLN A 120 -1.53 -0.85 21.15
C GLN A 120 -2.53 -0.63 20.02
N ILE A 121 -3.57 -1.47 19.93
CA ILE A 121 -4.62 -1.32 18.93
C ILE A 121 -5.60 -0.26 19.39
N HIS A 122 -5.59 0.89 18.75
CA HIS A 122 -6.57 1.95 18.96
C HIS A 122 -6.70 2.81 17.70
N PHE A 123 -7.87 3.42 17.54
CA PHE A 123 -8.15 4.41 16.51
C PHE A 123 -9.17 5.41 17.06
N ASN A 124 -9.16 6.65 16.55
CA ASN A 124 -10.11 7.65 16.97
C ASN A 124 -11.26 7.78 15.96
N PHE A 125 -12.48 7.87 16.45
CA PHE A 125 -13.62 8.28 15.64
C PHE A 125 -13.48 9.73 15.17
N THR A 126 -14.23 10.11 14.14
CA THR A 126 -14.20 11.47 13.60
C THR A 126 -14.60 12.53 14.64
N ASN A 127 -15.43 12.16 15.63
CA ASN A 127 -15.80 13.02 16.75
C ASN A 127 -14.70 13.13 17.86
N GLY A 128 -13.56 12.45 17.67
CA GLY A 128 -12.42 12.46 18.60
C GLY A 128 -12.48 11.39 19.70
N PHE A 129 -13.53 10.56 19.75
CA PHE A 129 -13.62 9.48 20.72
C PHE A 129 -12.57 8.41 20.43
N ARG A 130 -11.68 8.15 21.40
CA ARG A 130 -10.66 7.11 21.31
C ARG A 130 -11.27 5.74 21.57
N VAL A 131 -10.99 4.80 20.68
CA VAL A 131 -11.51 3.43 20.72
C VAL A 131 -10.35 2.46 20.88
N ASP A 132 -10.14 2.03 22.14
CA ASP A 132 -9.10 1.05 22.49
C ASP A 132 -9.65 -0.38 22.34
N TYR A 133 -8.89 -1.26 21.64
CA TYR A 133 -9.27 -2.66 21.49
C TYR A 133 -9.24 -3.40 22.83
N SER A 134 -8.39 -3.01 23.77
CA SER A 134 -8.36 -3.55 25.15
C SER A 134 -9.71 -3.42 25.84
N GLU A 135 -10.40 -2.28 25.71
CA GLU A 135 -11.75 -2.09 26.24
C GLU A 135 -12.79 -2.96 25.53
N TRP A 136 -12.67 -3.09 24.20
CA TRP A 136 -13.53 -3.97 23.41
C TRP A 136 -13.41 -5.44 23.86
N MET A 137 -12.17 -5.91 24.10
CA MET A 137 -11.92 -7.30 24.54
C MET A 137 -12.59 -7.64 25.86
N THR A 138 -12.79 -6.67 26.78
CA THR A 138 -13.49 -6.91 28.04
C THR A 138 -14.98 -7.14 27.85
N GLY A 139 -15.53 -6.96 26.65
CA GLY A 139 -16.95 -7.10 26.32
C GLY A 139 -17.70 -5.78 26.33
N ASN A 140 -17.00 -4.65 26.41
CA ASN A 140 -17.57 -3.34 26.15
C ASN A 140 -17.83 -3.15 24.66
N ARG A 141 -18.88 -2.39 24.34
CA ARG A 141 -19.24 -1.99 22.98
C ARG A 141 -19.48 -0.49 22.97
N ILE A 142 -19.32 0.12 21.79
CA ILE A 142 -19.50 1.55 21.65
C ILE A 142 -20.97 1.82 21.35
N VAL A 143 -21.55 2.75 22.08
CA VAL A 143 -22.84 3.37 21.78
C VAL A 143 -22.57 4.73 21.18
N VAL A 144 -23.20 5.01 20.05
CA VAL A 144 -23.12 6.31 19.36
C VAL A 144 -24.51 6.94 19.39
N GLU A 145 -24.61 8.12 20.02
CA GLU A 145 -25.83 8.91 20.13
C GLU A 145 -25.56 10.33 19.63
N GLY A 146 -25.98 10.59 18.41
CA GLY A 146 -25.64 11.84 17.72
C GLY A 146 -24.11 11.97 17.56
N ASN A 147 -23.53 13.03 18.15
CA ASN A 147 -22.07 13.24 18.11
C ASN A 147 -21.34 12.72 19.38
N LYS A 148 -22.03 12.04 20.28
CA LYS A 148 -21.44 11.46 21.49
C LYS A 148 -21.19 9.97 21.30
N SER A 149 -20.07 9.50 21.82
CA SER A 149 -19.71 8.07 21.86
C SER A 149 -19.28 7.70 23.26
N TYR A 150 -19.69 6.51 23.72
CA TYR A 150 -19.31 5.99 25.04
C TYR A 150 -19.31 4.47 25.07
N TRP A 151 -18.56 3.92 26.02
CA TRP A 151 -18.49 2.47 26.25
C TRP A 151 -19.68 1.96 27.07
N LYS A 152 -20.23 0.81 26.70
CA LYS A 152 -21.27 0.09 27.45
C LYS A 152 -21.00 -1.39 27.44
N LYS A 153 -21.04 -2.02 28.61
CA LYS A 153 -20.94 -3.48 28.71
C LYS A 153 -22.13 -4.14 28.04
N GLN A 154 -21.87 -4.97 27.02
CA GLN A 154 -22.93 -5.60 26.22
C GLN A 154 -22.74 -7.10 26.00
N THR A 155 -21.54 -7.64 26.20
CA THR A 155 -21.24 -9.06 25.94
C THR A 155 -20.15 -9.58 26.87
N SER A 156 -19.90 -10.88 26.81
CA SER A 156 -18.77 -11.51 27.49
C SER A 156 -17.43 -11.02 26.87
N ALA A 157 -16.36 -11.12 27.65
CA ALA A 157 -15.01 -10.83 27.19
C ALA A 157 -14.61 -11.78 26.04
N SER A 158 -13.91 -11.25 25.05
CA SER A 158 -13.40 -12.03 23.91
C SER A 158 -12.27 -11.29 23.19
N ASN A 159 -11.17 -11.99 22.95
CA ASN A 159 -10.08 -11.56 22.08
C ASN A 159 -9.99 -12.37 20.78
N SER A 160 -11.05 -13.10 20.41
CA SER A 160 -11.08 -13.89 19.17
C SER A 160 -10.94 -13.01 17.94
N TYR A 161 -10.41 -13.57 16.86
CA TYR A 161 -10.28 -12.85 15.60
C TYR A 161 -11.63 -12.34 15.06
N SER A 162 -12.71 -13.11 15.23
CA SER A 162 -14.06 -12.66 14.88
C SER A 162 -14.48 -11.42 15.70
N SER A 163 -14.11 -11.35 17.01
CA SER A 163 -14.35 -10.16 17.82
C SER A 163 -13.53 -8.97 17.35
N PHE A 164 -12.27 -9.19 17.00
CA PHE A 164 -11.39 -8.15 16.41
C PHE A 164 -11.95 -7.62 15.08
N ARG A 165 -12.44 -8.49 14.19
CA ARG A 165 -13.07 -8.05 12.94
C ARG A 165 -14.30 -7.16 13.19
N LYS A 166 -15.15 -7.50 14.16
CA LYS A 166 -16.29 -6.65 14.56
C LYS A 166 -15.85 -5.31 15.13
N TYR A 167 -14.74 -5.27 15.87
CA TYR A 167 -14.13 -4.02 16.32
C TYR A 167 -13.67 -3.18 15.11
N MET A 168 -12.96 -3.77 14.15
CA MET A 168 -12.53 -3.05 12.94
C MET A 168 -13.73 -2.50 12.14
N ASP A 169 -14.81 -3.24 12.04
CA ASP A 169 -16.03 -2.77 11.37
C ASP A 169 -16.65 -1.51 12.01
N ILE A 170 -16.58 -1.40 13.34
CA ILE A 170 -17.02 -0.19 14.04
C ILE A 170 -16.03 0.97 13.80
N ILE A 171 -14.74 0.69 13.77
CA ILE A 171 -13.74 1.70 13.40
C ILE A 171 -14.04 2.24 12.01
N PHE A 172 -14.22 1.39 11.02
CA PHE A 172 -14.50 1.79 9.63
C PHE A 172 -15.81 2.58 9.48
N ALA A 173 -16.80 2.35 10.35
CA ALA A 173 -18.06 3.06 10.30
C ALA A 173 -17.98 4.52 10.83
N TYR A 174 -17.04 4.82 11.73
CA TYR A 174 -17.01 6.10 12.44
C TYR A 174 -15.67 6.84 12.40
N ALA A 175 -14.59 6.18 12.00
CA ALA A 175 -13.31 6.79 11.69
C ALA A 175 -13.22 7.10 10.17
N GLY A 176 -12.12 7.72 9.75
CA GLY A 176 -11.87 8.01 8.34
C GLY A 176 -10.60 8.83 8.17
N THR A 177 -10.41 9.41 6.97
CA THR A 177 -9.21 10.20 6.66
C THR A 177 -9.01 11.37 7.63
N LEU A 178 -10.10 12.01 8.08
CA LEU A 178 -10.02 13.19 8.97
C LEU A 178 -9.47 12.81 10.37
N SER A 179 -9.98 11.74 10.98
CA SER A 179 -9.50 11.27 12.29
C SER A 179 -8.09 10.70 12.17
N LEU A 180 -7.84 9.84 11.18
CA LEU A 180 -6.53 9.22 10.99
C LEU A 180 -5.43 10.27 10.73
N ALA A 181 -5.69 11.29 9.91
CA ALA A 181 -4.73 12.36 9.65
C ALA A 181 -4.34 13.15 10.91
N LYS A 182 -5.23 13.24 11.91
CA LYS A 182 -4.96 13.87 13.21
C LYS A 182 -4.16 12.97 14.16
N GLU A 183 -4.36 11.66 14.07
CA GLU A 183 -3.64 10.67 14.89
C GLU A 183 -2.18 10.52 14.46
N LEU A 184 -1.92 10.57 13.17
CA LEU A 184 -0.60 10.39 12.61
C LEU A 184 0.27 11.64 12.84
N LYS A 185 1.60 11.45 12.99
CA LYS A 185 2.60 12.54 13.03
C LYS A 185 3.17 12.82 11.64
N GLU A 186 3.47 14.07 11.36
CA GLU A 186 4.13 14.49 10.12
C GLU A 186 5.54 13.92 9.99
N VAL A 187 5.95 13.60 8.77
CA VAL A 187 7.27 13.05 8.42
C VAL A 187 7.80 13.79 7.20
N LYS A 188 9.08 14.11 7.20
CA LYS A 188 9.75 14.65 6.01
C LYS A 188 9.95 13.54 4.98
N LEU A 189 9.80 13.85 3.69
CA LEU A 189 9.86 12.86 2.61
C LEU A 189 11.19 12.08 2.56
N GLN A 190 12.32 12.72 2.90
CA GLN A 190 13.62 12.04 2.98
C GLN A 190 13.68 10.97 4.08
N ASP A 191 12.84 11.10 5.13
CA ASP A 191 12.76 10.17 6.27
C ASP A 191 11.71 9.08 6.07
N ILE A 192 11.18 8.95 4.85
CA ILE A 192 10.15 7.95 4.49
C ILE A 192 10.54 6.55 4.90
N GLN A 193 9.58 5.81 5.47
CA GLN A 193 9.72 4.41 5.91
C GLN A 193 8.51 3.59 5.45
N ILE A 194 8.67 2.27 5.45
CA ILE A 194 7.55 1.35 5.23
C ILE A 194 6.56 1.51 6.39
N GLY A 195 5.28 1.66 6.06
CA GLY A 195 4.21 1.95 7.00
C GLY A 195 3.83 3.42 7.10
N ASP A 196 4.59 4.32 6.46
CA ASP A 196 4.17 5.71 6.32
C ASP A 196 2.97 5.85 5.40
N VAL A 197 2.19 6.89 5.59
CA VAL A 197 0.91 7.11 4.91
C VAL A 197 0.91 8.50 4.29
N PHE A 198 0.70 8.58 2.99
CA PHE A 198 0.27 9.83 2.38
C PHE A 198 -1.23 9.98 2.61
N ILE A 199 -1.64 11.04 3.31
CA ILE A 199 -3.02 11.23 3.73
C ILE A 199 -3.48 12.69 3.66
N GLN A 200 -4.59 12.91 2.99
CA GLN A 200 -5.36 14.15 3.05
C GLN A 200 -6.65 13.89 3.82
N GLY A 201 -6.77 14.53 5.00
CA GLY A 201 -7.94 14.39 5.84
C GLY A 201 -9.06 15.31 5.40
N GLY A 202 -10.28 14.79 5.30
CA GLY A 202 -11.47 15.59 4.98
C GLY A 202 -12.44 14.89 4.04
N SER A 203 -13.28 15.71 3.41
CA SER A 203 -14.23 15.30 2.36
C SER A 203 -14.20 16.37 1.24
N PRO A 204 -13.58 16.07 0.07
CA PRO A 204 -12.91 14.81 -0.25
C PRO A 204 -11.63 14.59 0.56
N GLY A 205 -11.29 13.31 0.78
CA GLY A 205 -10.05 12.90 1.44
C GLY A 205 -9.60 11.55 0.90
N HIS A 206 -8.29 11.27 0.99
CA HIS A 206 -7.73 9.98 0.55
C HIS A 206 -6.49 9.61 1.35
N ALA A 207 -6.17 8.29 1.38
CA ALA A 207 -4.99 7.76 2.03
C ALA A 207 -4.41 6.60 1.22
N VAL A 208 -3.07 6.57 1.12
CA VAL A 208 -2.28 5.46 0.56
C VAL A 208 -1.12 5.15 1.50
N ILE A 209 -0.74 3.89 1.60
CA ILE A 209 0.31 3.43 2.52
C ILE A 209 1.55 2.95 1.77
N VAL A 210 2.73 3.28 2.30
CA VAL A 210 4.03 2.77 1.83
C VAL A 210 4.20 1.33 2.30
N VAL A 211 4.25 0.38 1.37
CA VAL A 211 4.31 -1.06 1.70
C VAL A 211 5.68 -1.70 1.44
N ASP A 212 6.55 -1.05 0.67
CA ASP A 212 7.94 -1.47 0.49
C ASP A 212 8.83 -0.27 0.16
N LEU A 213 10.13 -0.42 0.40
CA LEU A 213 11.13 0.63 0.20
C LEU A 213 12.46 0.02 -0.27
N ALA A 214 13.06 0.64 -1.28
CA ALA A 214 14.39 0.29 -1.78
C ALA A 214 15.24 1.54 -1.97
N ALA A 215 16.56 1.37 -2.01
CA ALA A 215 17.50 2.46 -2.25
C ALA A 215 18.64 2.01 -3.18
N ASP A 216 19.21 2.96 -3.92
CA ASP A 216 20.45 2.77 -4.67
C ASP A 216 21.69 3.02 -3.79
N LYS A 217 22.88 2.82 -4.36
CA LYS A 217 24.17 3.05 -3.67
C LYS A 217 24.39 4.52 -3.28
N SER A 218 23.70 5.45 -3.92
CA SER A 218 23.78 6.90 -3.63
C SER A 218 22.76 7.35 -2.58
N GLY A 219 21.93 6.40 -2.06
CA GLY A 219 20.89 6.69 -1.07
C GLY A 219 19.60 7.24 -1.65
N ASN A 220 19.42 7.24 -2.98
CA ASN A 220 18.14 7.58 -3.60
C ASN A 220 17.13 6.50 -3.30
N LYS A 221 15.96 6.88 -2.78
CA LYS A 221 14.93 5.93 -2.36
C LYS A 221 13.82 5.84 -3.39
N ILE A 222 13.27 4.64 -3.51
CA ILE A 222 12.03 4.34 -4.23
C ILE A 222 11.10 3.53 -3.30
N PHE A 223 9.79 3.65 -3.50
CA PHE A 223 8.78 3.05 -2.62
C PHE A 223 7.59 2.51 -3.40
N LEU A 224 6.90 1.52 -2.82
CA LEU A 224 5.63 0.99 -3.32
C LEU A 224 4.47 1.55 -2.49
N LEU A 225 3.37 1.83 -3.16
CA LEU A 225 2.13 2.29 -2.55
C LEU A 225 1.02 1.25 -2.67
N ALA A 226 0.25 1.10 -1.61
CA ALA A 226 -1.01 0.35 -1.61
C ALA A 226 -2.17 1.23 -1.19
N GLN A 227 -3.36 0.92 -1.71
CA GLN A 227 -4.62 1.56 -1.32
C GLN A 227 -5.79 0.59 -1.39
N SER A 228 -6.88 0.92 -0.70
CA SER A 228 -8.26 0.68 -1.10
C SER A 228 -8.87 2.00 -1.61
N TYR A 229 -10.13 1.99 -2.02
CA TYR A 229 -10.81 3.21 -2.52
C TYR A 229 -12.31 3.14 -2.21
N MET A 230 -13.06 4.13 -2.68
CA MET A 230 -14.54 4.14 -2.63
C MET A 230 -15.13 3.68 -3.97
N PRO A 231 -16.10 2.76 -3.95
CA PRO A 231 -16.61 1.95 -2.84
C PRO A 231 -15.52 1.03 -2.25
N ALA A 232 -15.74 0.49 -1.03
CA ALA A 232 -14.84 -0.46 -0.38
C ALA A 232 -14.43 -1.57 -1.35
N GLN A 233 -13.13 -1.84 -1.45
CA GLN A 233 -12.57 -2.75 -2.44
C GLN A 233 -11.27 -3.40 -1.96
N ASP A 234 -10.82 -4.41 -2.67
CA ASP A 234 -9.54 -5.06 -2.42
C ASP A 234 -8.40 -4.04 -2.29
N ILE A 235 -7.53 -4.23 -1.31
CA ILE A 235 -6.27 -3.49 -1.22
C ILE A 235 -5.40 -3.89 -2.41
N HIS A 236 -4.82 -2.91 -3.09
CA HIS A 236 -4.01 -3.17 -4.29
C HIS A 236 -2.80 -2.26 -4.37
N ILE A 237 -1.76 -2.76 -5.06
CA ILE A 237 -0.50 -2.06 -5.27
C ILE A 237 -0.64 -1.14 -6.48
N LEU A 238 -0.41 0.15 -6.28
CA LEU A 238 -0.57 1.16 -7.32
C LEU A 238 0.54 1.09 -8.36
N LYS A 239 0.18 1.26 -9.63
CA LYS A 239 1.14 1.59 -10.69
C LYS A 239 1.62 3.02 -10.53
N ASN A 240 2.86 3.29 -10.96
CA ASN A 240 3.37 4.65 -11.05
C ASN A 240 3.02 5.25 -12.41
N PRO A 241 2.16 6.27 -12.49
CA PRO A 241 1.80 6.90 -13.76
C PRO A 241 2.89 7.83 -14.31
N ASN A 242 3.86 8.23 -13.46
CA ASN A 242 4.84 9.28 -13.80
C ASN A 242 6.12 8.70 -14.43
N ASP A 243 6.46 7.44 -14.13
CA ASP A 243 7.65 6.78 -14.67
C ASP A 243 7.36 5.29 -14.93
N LYS A 244 7.20 4.94 -16.19
CA LYS A 244 6.92 3.56 -16.63
C LYS A 244 8.11 2.63 -16.45
N ASN A 245 9.36 3.16 -16.42
CA ASN A 245 10.57 2.34 -16.35
C ASN A 245 10.75 1.72 -14.97
N ILE A 246 10.29 2.38 -13.91
CA ILE A 246 10.36 1.87 -12.54
C ILE A 246 8.98 1.48 -11.97
N SER A 247 7.89 1.68 -12.70
CA SER A 247 6.55 1.31 -12.23
C SER A 247 6.50 -0.18 -11.85
N PRO A 248 5.94 -0.54 -10.68
CA PRO A 248 5.10 0.25 -9.79
C PRO A 248 5.84 1.07 -8.71
N TRP A 249 7.17 1.11 -8.73
CA TRP A 249 7.93 1.90 -7.78
C TRP A 249 7.81 3.40 -8.06
N TYR A 250 7.74 4.20 -7.00
CA TYR A 250 7.74 5.65 -7.02
C TYR A 250 9.07 6.17 -6.49
N SER A 251 9.67 7.16 -7.13
CA SER A 251 10.87 7.84 -6.60
C SER A 251 10.48 8.86 -5.54
N ILE A 252 11.33 9.07 -4.49
CA ILE A 252 11.19 10.23 -3.59
C ILE A 252 11.58 11.55 -4.29
N LYS A 253 12.25 11.46 -5.44
CA LYS A 253 12.62 12.62 -6.26
C LYS A 253 11.50 12.89 -7.27
N PHE A 254 10.50 13.65 -6.86
CA PHE A 254 9.46 14.16 -7.73
C PHE A 254 9.30 15.66 -7.54
N ASP A 255 9.01 16.36 -8.62
CA ASP A 255 8.72 17.80 -8.58
C ASP A 255 7.26 18.03 -8.25
N GLY A 256 6.99 19.06 -7.41
CA GLY A 256 5.63 19.38 -6.99
C GLY A 256 4.99 18.32 -6.12
N ASN A 257 3.92 17.70 -6.62
CA ASN A 257 3.07 16.75 -5.90
C ASN A 257 3.36 15.30 -6.28
N LEU A 258 3.08 14.38 -5.38
CA LEU A 258 3.03 12.95 -5.67
C LEU A 258 1.73 12.63 -6.41
N VAL A 259 1.84 12.31 -7.71
CA VAL A 259 0.70 11.90 -8.53
C VAL A 259 0.58 10.38 -8.51
N THR A 260 -0.56 9.87 -8.05
CA THR A 260 -0.95 8.46 -8.15
C THR A 260 -2.03 8.29 -9.22
N PRO A 261 -2.39 7.08 -9.64
CA PRO A 261 -3.40 6.90 -10.70
C PRO A 261 -4.77 7.49 -10.39
N GLU A 262 -5.13 7.62 -9.11
CA GLU A 262 -6.48 8.03 -8.70
C GLU A 262 -6.48 9.24 -7.73
N TRP A 263 -5.29 9.74 -7.30
CA TRP A 263 -5.19 10.87 -6.38
C TRP A 263 -3.85 11.59 -6.48
N THR A 264 -3.78 12.80 -5.92
CA THR A 264 -2.56 13.60 -5.87
C THR A 264 -2.32 14.12 -4.44
N PHE A 265 -1.09 13.88 -3.93
CA PHE A 265 -0.69 14.28 -2.58
C PHE A 265 0.43 15.33 -2.62
N LYS A 266 0.47 16.19 -1.61
CA LYS A 266 1.62 17.06 -1.35
C LYS A 266 2.72 16.25 -0.63
N LYS A 267 3.98 16.74 -0.71
CA LYS A 267 5.09 16.16 0.09
C LYS A 267 4.81 16.20 1.60
N THR A 268 4.07 17.21 2.06
CA THR A 268 3.66 17.42 3.45
C THR A 268 2.52 16.52 3.92
N ASP A 269 1.89 15.78 3.03
CA ASP A 269 0.83 14.82 3.37
C ASP A 269 1.38 13.51 3.92
N LEU A 270 2.72 13.32 3.93
CA LEU A 270 3.37 12.12 4.47
C LEU A 270 3.33 12.14 6.00
N LYS A 271 2.75 11.09 6.57
CA LYS A 271 2.58 10.94 8.02
C LYS A 271 2.90 9.52 8.47
N ARG A 272 3.07 9.32 9.79
CA ARG A 272 3.43 8.05 10.43
C ARG A 272 2.61 7.81 11.68
N PHE A 273 2.29 6.53 11.97
CA PHE A 273 1.72 6.14 13.27
C PHE A 273 2.64 6.56 14.42
N ARG A 274 2.05 6.98 15.52
CA ARG A 274 2.76 7.26 16.79
C ARG A 274 2.87 5.93 17.54
N ASP A 275 4.05 5.35 17.58
CA ASP A 275 4.34 4.14 18.36
C ASP A 275 4.73 4.51 19.80
#